data_9229df235a491ff694b0aaf880a6a344
#
_entry.id   9229df235a491ff694b0aaf880a6a344
#
_cell.length_a   1.000
_cell.length_b   1.000
_cell.length_c   1.000
_cell.angle_alpha   90.00
_cell.angle_beta   90.00
_cell.angle_gamma   90.00
#
_symmetry.space_group_name_H-M   'P 1'
#
loop_
_entity.id
_entity.type
_entity.pdbx_description
1 polymer ?
#
loop_
_entity_poly.entity_id
_entity_poly.type
_entity_poly.pdbx_seq_one_letter_code
_entity_poly.pdbx_strand_id
1 'polypeptide(L)' 'DSYRSQAEMIRDMNDPRYDSDPAYRNDVMTKLANSPNLQF' A
#
# COMPACT_ATOMS: atom_id res chain seq x y z
N ASP A 1 1.51 5.56 9.68
CA ASP A 1 1.96 5.64 8.29
C ASP A 1 0.79 5.67 7.33
N SER A 2 0.91 6.47 6.30
CA SER A 2 -0.10 6.57 5.27
C SER A 2 0.57 6.89 3.94
N TYR A 3 -0.16 6.65 2.85
CA TYR A 3 0.34 7.02 1.53
C TYR A 3 0.06 8.49 1.27
N ARG A 4 1.04 9.14 0.64
CA ARG A 4 0.91 10.55 0.27
C ARG A 4 0.19 10.72 -1.05
N SER A 5 0.30 9.74 -1.93
CA SER A 5 -0.30 9.80 -3.24
C SER A 5 -0.60 8.40 -3.73
N GLN A 6 -1.48 8.34 -4.72
CA GLN A 6 -1.82 7.08 -5.35
C GLN A 6 -0.62 6.43 -6.01
N ALA A 7 0.31 7.24 -6.49
CA ALA A 7 1.53 6.71 -7.12
C ALA A 7 2.37 5.90 -6.13
N GLU A 8 2.45 6.35 -4.88
CA GLU A 8 3.17 5.60 -3.86
C GLU A 8 2.51 4.26 -3.58
N MET A 9 1.19 4.26 -3.51
CA MET A 9 0.43 3.04 -3.30
C MET A 9 0.68 2.05 -4.44
N ILE A 10 0.62 2.53 -5.66
CA ILE A 10 0.81 1.68 -6.83
C ILE A 10 2.23 1.09 -6.87
N ARG A 11 3.22 1.88 -6.47
CA ARG A 11 4.59 1.38 -6.37
C ARG A 11 4.69 0.19 -5.41
N ASP A 12 4.07 0.33 -4.25
CA ASP A 12 4.11 -0.74 -3.25
C ASP A 12 3.36 -1.98 -3.74
N MET A 13 2.25 -1.78 -4.43
CA MET A 13 1.48 -2.90 -4.96
C MET A 13 2.20 -3.62 -6.09
N ASN A 14 3.09 -2.93 -6.79
CA ASN A 14 3.89 -3.54 -7.86
C ASN A 14 5.16 -4.18 -7.34
N ASP A 15 5.47 -4.04 -6.05
CA ASP A 15 6.63 -4.68 -5.45
C ASP A 15 6.39 -6.19 -5.41
N PRO A 16 7.38 -7.01 -5.79
CA PRO A 16 7.24 -8.47 -5.75
C PRO A 16 6.84 -9.00 -4.39
N ARG A 17 7.20 -8.31 -3.31
CA ARG A 17 6.84 -8.74 -1.95
C ARG A 17 5.34 -8.65 -1.70
N TYR A 18 4.65 -7.80 -2.42
CA TYR A 18 3.20 -7.68 -2.27
C TYR A 18 2.52 -9.02 -2.55
N ASP A 19 3.07 -9.76 -3.48
CA ASP A 19 2.53 -11.04 -3.92
C ASP A 19 3.03 -12.19 -3.03
N SER A 20 4.31 -12.14 -2.64
CA SER A 20 4.98 -13.28 -2.02
C SER A 20 5.11 -13.15 -0.50
N ASP A 21 4.91 -11.96 0.08
CA ASP A 21 5.10 -11.71 1.50
C ASP A 21 3.79 -11.23 2.12
N PRO A 22 3.06 -12.09 2.85
CA PRO A 22 1.80 -11.67 3.47
C PRO A 22 1.96 -10.52 4.47
N ALA A 23 3.10 -10.46 5.17
CA ALA A 23 3.33 -9.37 6.11
C ALA A 23 3.43 -8.03 5.38
N TYR A 24 4.11 -8.03 4.24
CA TYR A 24 4.21 -6.82 3.44
C TYR A 24 2.84 -6.38 2.92
N ARG A 25 2.03 -7.34 2.49
CA ARG A 25 0.68 -7.05 2.03
C ARG A 25 -0.17 -6.44 3.13
N ASN A 26 -0.05 -6.98 4.35
CA ASN A 26 -0.76 -6.43 5.49
C ASN A 26 -0.33 -5.00 5.78
N ASP A 27 0.97 -4.70 5.65
CA ASP A 27 1.46 -3.34 5.83
C ASP A 27 0.85 -2.39 4.81
N VAL A 28 0.76 -2.82 3.56
CA VAL A 28 0.13 -2.01 2.51
C VAL A 28 -1.33 -1.75 2.85
N MET A 29 -2.05 -2.78 3.27
CA MET A 29 -3.46 -2.62 3.65
C MET A 29 -3.63 -1.66 4.82
N THR A 30 -2.74 -1.73 5.81
CA THR A 30 -2.78 -0.84 6.96
C THR A 30 -2.54 0.61 6.52
N LYS A 31 -1.58 0.82 5.63
CA LYS A 31 -1.31 2.16 5.11
C LYS A 31 -2.51 2.69 4.32
N LEU A 32 -3.15 1.83 3.54
CA LEU A 32 -4.34 2.24 2.79
C LEU A 32 -5.46 2.66 3.74
N ALA A 33 -5.65 1.91 4.81
CA ALA A 33 -6.69 2.23 5.78
C ALA A 33 -6.43 3.57 6.46
N ASN A 34 -5.15 3.97 6.54
CA ASN A 34 -4.75 5.24 7.13
C ASN A 34 -4.61 6.35 6.11
N SER A 35 -5.06 6.13 4.88
CA SER A 35 -4.88 7.09 3.78
C SER A 35 -6.23 7.54 3.25
N PRO A 36 -6.95 8.39 3.98
CA PRO A 36 -8.29 8.80 3.57
C PRO A 36 -8.30 9.67 2.31
N ASN A 37 -7.14 10.19 1.92
CA ASN A 37 -7.04 11.06 0.75
C ASN A 37 -6.92 10.29 -0.56
N LEU A 38 -6.71 8.98 -0.47
CA LEU A 38 -6.52 8.18 -1.68
C LEU A 38 -7.86 7.69 -2.19
N GLN A 39 -7.97 7.66 -3.50
CA GLN A 39 -9.14 7.11 -4.19
C GLN A 39 -8.70 5.97 -5.09
N PHE A 40 -9.46 4.93 -5.10
CA PHE A 40 -9.17 3.75 -5.91
C PHE A 40 -10.25 3.53 -6.94
#